data_8f84c2d6ce67b13734233234d2095dec
#
_entry.id   8f84c2d6ce67b13734233234d2095dec
#
_cell.length_a   1.000
_cell.length_b   1.000
_cell.length_c   1.000
_cell.angle_alpha   90.00
_cell.angle_beta   90.00
_cell.angle_gamma   90.00
#
_symmetry.space_group_name_H-M   'P 1'
#
loop_
_entity.id
_entity.type
_entity.pdbx_description
1 polymer ?
#
loop_
_entity_poly.entity_id
_entity_poly.type
_entity_poly.pdbx_seq_one_letter_code
_entity_poly.pdbx_strand_id
1 'polypeptide(L)'
;MPHLPKTENDSLLACAEALHLHGLLTHWSEVATQPWLAPMLDWEEHQRARRSLERRLSAAHIGRFKPLCDFDWTWPKQCDRGAVDALITLDFLKEAANVVFVGPTASASRCLLRTSHIRQ
;
A
#
# COMPACT_ATOMS: atom_id res chain seq x y z
N MET A 1 -5.19 21.41 25.42
CA MET A 1 -4.12 20.62 26.07
C MET A 1 -2.89 20.68 25.18
N PRO A 2 -1.76 21.16 25.66
CA PRO A 2 -0.54 21.09 24.87
C PRO A 2 -0.19 19.62 24.61
N HIS A 3 -0.01 19.29 23.33
CA HIS A 3 0.45 17.98 22.91
C HIS A 3 1.90 17.84 23.36
N LEU A 4 2.15 17.13 24.43
CA LEU A 4 3.49 16.75 24.84
C LEU A 4 4.13 15.96 23.67
N PRO A 5 5.39 16.22 23.32
CA PRO A 5 6.07 15.44 22.32
C PRO A 5 6.05 13.98 22.75
N LYS A 6 5.52 13.13 21.88
CA LYS A 6 5.50 11.69 22.07
C LYS A 6 6.95 11.24 22.27
N THR A 7 7.27 10.68 23.41
CA THR A 7 8.60 10.14 23.61
C THR A 7 8.87 9.00 22.65
N GLU A 8 10.11 8.78 22.26
CA GLU A 8 10.50 7.69 21.36
C GLU A 8 9.98 6.34 21.88
N ASN A 9 10.00 6.16 23.19
CA ASN A 9 9.46 4.98 23.85
C ASN A 9 7.94 4.81 23.64
N ASP A 10 7.17 5.89 23.72
CA ASP A 10 5.72 5.87 23.45
C ASP A 10 5.43 5.49 22.00
N SER A 11 6.28 5.92 21.07
CA SER A 11 6.19 5.59 19.66
C SER A 11 6.44 4.09 19.42
N LEU A 12 7.44 3.52 20.06
CA LEU A 12 7.75 2.09 19.98
C LEU A 12 6.64 1.23 20.62
N LEU A 13 6.09 1.68 21.74
CA LEU A 13 4.97 1.02 22.40
C LEU A 13 3.74 0.97 21.48
N ALA A 14 3.38 2.10 20.88
CA ALA A 14 2.27 2.17 19.94
C ALA A 14 2.47 1.26 18.71
N CYS A 15 3.69 1.15 18.20
CA CYS A 15 4.04 0.23 17.13
C CYS A 15 3.85 -1.24 17.56
N ALA A 16 4.35 -1.62 18.74
CA ALA A 16 4.18 -2.97 19.27
C ALA A 16 2.71 -3.34 19.51
N GLU A 17 1.89 -2.40 19.96
CA GLU A 17 0.44 -2.56 20.10
C GLU A 17 -0.24 -2.77 18.74
N ALA A 18 0.08 -1.97 17.75
CA ALA A 18 -0.45 -2.08 16.39
C ALA A 18 -0.07 -3.42 15.73
N LEU A 19 1.10 -3.95 16.05
CA LEU A 19 1.58 -5.25 15.59
C LEU A 19 1.01 -6.43 16.41
N HIS A 20 0.25 -6.18 17.48
CA HIS A 20 -0.31 -7.19 18.38
C HIS A 20 0.74 -8.14 18.97
N LEU A 21 1.90 -7.59 19.35
CA LEU A 21 3.00 -8.36 19.95
C LEU A 21 2.78 -8.50 21.46
N HIS A 22 1.78 -9.29 21.85
CA HIS A 22 1.32 -9.41 23.23
C HIS A 22 2.42 -9.89 24.19
N GLY A 23 3.26 -10.83 23.78
CA GLY A 23 4.39 -11.29 24.58
C GLY A 23 5.40 -10.17 24.89
N LEU A 24 5.70 -9.34 23.89
CA LEU A 24 6.58 -8.19 24.03
C LEU A 24 5.97 -7.12 24.93
N LEU A 25 4.67 -6.86 24.78
CA LEU A 25 3.93 -5.88 25.58
C LEU A 25 3.88 -6.28 27.08
N THR A 26 3.74 -7.57 27.36
CA THR A 26 3.73 -8.08 28.73
C THR A 26 5.06 -7.84 29.44
N HIS A 27 6.18 -7.90 28.74
CA HIS A 27 7.54 -7.69 29.23
C HIS A 27 8.11 -6.32 28.83
N TRP A 28 7.25 -5.34 28.57
CA TRP A 28 7.67 -4.05 28.03
C TRP A 28 8.74 -3.34 28.89
N SER A 29 8.60 -3.38 30.19
CA SER A 29 9.57 -2.77 31.13
C SER A 29 10.99 -3.34 30.99
N GLU A 30 11.11 -4.58 30.54
CA GLU A 30 12.41 -5.26 30.38
C GLU A 30 13.04 -4.96 29.00
N VAL A 31 12.22 -4.74 27.98
CA VAL A 31 12.67 -4.62 26.59
C VAL A 31 12.72 -3.18 26.08
N ALA A 32 12.01 -2.26 26.71
CA ALA A 32 11.84 -0.88 26.23
C ALA A 32 13.16 -0.11 26.05
N THR A 33 14.18 -0.45 26.84
CA THR A 33 15.52 0.18 26.78
C THR A 33 16.52 -0.58 25.90
N GLN A 34 16.10 -1.68 25.30
CA GLN A 34 17.01 -2.51 24.51
C GLN A 34 17.26 -1.90 23.12
N PRO A 35 18.54 -1.85 22.66
CA PRO A 35 18.86 -1.22 21.38
C PRO A 35 18.36 -1.99 20.16
N TRP A 36 18.03 -3.27 20.31
CA TRP A 36 17.50 -4.10 19.23
C TRP A 36 16.00 -3.95 19.00
N LEU A 37 15.28 -3.32 19.94
CA LEU A 37 13.82 -3.22 19.89
C LEU A 37 13.31 -2.41 18.70
N ALA A 38 13.86 -1.22 18.50
CA ALA A 38 13.45 -0.34 17.40
C ALA A 38 13.66 -0.98 16.01
N PRO A 39 14.84 -1.53 15.66
CA PRO A 39 15.03 -2.20 14.37
C PRO A 39 14.17 -3.45 14.23
N MET A 40 13.94 -4.19 15.31
CA MET A 40 13.08 -5.39 15.25
C MET A 40 11.62 -5.02 14.93
N LEU A 41 11.08 -3.99 15.56
CA LEU A 41 9.72 -3.52 15.27
C LEU A 41 9.59 -3.01 13.83
N ASP A 42 10.58 -2.31 13.33
CA ASP A 42 10.62 -1.83 11.94
C ASP A 42 10.63 -3.00 10.95
N TRP A 43 11.45 -4.01 11.17
CA TRP A 43 11.47 -5.22 10.33
C TRP A 43 10.13 -5.96 10.34
N GLU A 44 9.52 -6.09 11.50
CA GLU A 44 8.22 -6.77 11.64
C GLU A 44 7.10 -6.00 10.92
N GLU A 45 7.08 -4.68 11.04
CA GLU A 45 6.14 -3.81 10.34
C GLU A 45 6.27 -3.95 8.81
N HIS A 46 7.50 -3.87 8.30
CA HIS A 46 7.79 -4.04 6.88
C HIS A 46 7.40 -5.42 6.36
N GLN A 47 7.70 -6.48 7.09
CA GLN A 47 7.33 -7.83 6.70
C GLN A 47 5.82 -8.05 6.68
N ARG A 48 5.08 -7.49 7.62
CA ARG A 48 3.62 -7.58 7.65
C ARG A 48 2.99 -6.77 6.52
N ALA A 49 3.49 -5.59 6.23
CA ALA A 49 3.06 -4.78 5.09
C ALA A 49 3.28 -5.53 3.77
N ARG A 50 4.46 -6.14 3.59
CA ARG A 50 4.80 -6.94 2.42
C ARG A 50 3.87 -8.14 2.26
N ARG A 51 3.65 -8.93 3.31
CA ARG A 51 2.74 -10.08 3.29
C ARG A 51 1.29 -9.67 3.00
N SER A 52 0.86 -8.56 3.55
CA SER A 52 -0.47 -8.00 3.28
C SER A 52 -0.61 -7.62 1.81
N LEU A 53 0.39 -6.97 1.22
CA LEU A 53 0.41 -6.62 -0.20
C LEU A 53 0.38 -7.88 -1.08
N GLU A 54 1.25 -8.85 -0.82
CA GLU A 54 1.32 -10.12 -1.56
C GLU A 54 -0.02 -10.85 -1.53
N ARG A 55 -0.67 -10.90 -0.38
CA ARG A 55 -1.98 -11.51 -0.21
C ARG A 55 -3.08 -10.80 -1.00
N ARG A 56 -3.09 -9.46 -1.00
CA ARG A 56 -4.03 -8.66 -1.79
C ARG A 56 -3.81 -8.83 -3.29
N LEU A 57 -2.56 -8.85 -3.75
CA LEU A 57 -2.20 -9.09 -5.14
C LEU A 57 -2.64 -10.49 -5.59
N SER A 58 -2.40 -11.51 -4.76
CA SER A 58 -2.83 -12.87 -5.04
C SER A 58 -4.35 -12.98 -5.11
N ALA A 59 -5.07 -12.40 -4.15
CA ALA A 59 -6.53 -12.41 -4.11
C ALA A 59 -7.16 -11.65 -5.29
N ALA A 60 -6.49 -10.63 -5.81
CA ALA A 60 -6.97 -9.85 -6.96
C ALA A 60 -6.87 -10.60 -8.31
N HIS A 61 -6.15 -11.72 -8.37
CA HIS A 61 -5.97 -12.53 -9.58
C HIS A 61 -5.51 -11.77 -10.83
N ILE A 62 -4.72 -10.70 -10.63
CA ILE A 62 -4.23 -9.86 -11.74
C ILE A 62 -3.07 -10.46 -12.53
N GLY A 63 -2.47 -11.55 -12.03
CA GLY A 63 -1.35 -12.23 -12.68
C GLY A 63 -0.10 -11.36 -12.78
N ARG A 64 0.67 -11.56 -13.86
CA ARG A 64 1.84 -10.73 -14.14
C ARG A 64 1.40 -9.38 -14.69
N PHE A 65 2.01 -8.32 -14.21
CA PHE A 65 1.76 -6.96 -14.70
C PHE A 65 3.10 -6.26 -15.01
N LYS A 66 3.01 -5.23 -15.86
CA LYS A 66 4.12 -4.30 -16.08
C LYS A 66 3.83 -2.98 -15.38
N PRO A 67 4.84 -2.29 -14.85
CA PRO A 67 4.67 -0.95 -14.32
C PRO A 67 4.09 0.00 -15.36
N LEU A 68 3.30 0.99 -14.94
CA LEU A 68 2.71 1.96 -15.86
C LEU A 68 3.77 2.82 -16.56
N CYS A 69 4.93 3.03 -15.95
CA CYS A 69 6.05 3.72 -16.58
C CYS A 69 6.56 3.04 -17.85
N ASP A 70 6.39 1.72 -17.98
CA ASP A 70 6.75 0.94 -19.15
C ASP A 70 5.65 0.90 -20.23
N PHE A 71 4.53 1.58 -19.97
CA PHE A 71 3.42 1.63 -20.91
C PHE A 71 3.73 2.55 -22.09
N ASP A 72 3.61 2.05 -23.32
CA ASP A 72 3.80 2.84 -24.53
C ASP A 72 2.55 3.65 -24.85
N TRP A 73 2.57 4.94 -24.51
CA TRP A 73 1.48 5.87 -24.74
C TRP A 73 1.31 6.28 -26.22
N THR A 74 2.23 5.91 -27.08
CA THR A 74 2.16 6.24 -28.52
C THR A 74 1.29 5.25 -29.29
N TRP A 75 1.15 4.03 -28.77
CA TRP A 75 0.41 2.95 -29.44
C TRP A 75 -1.11 3.14 -29.41
N PRO A 76 -1.78 3.40 -28.26
CA PRO A 76 -3.22 3.61 -28.27
C PRO A 76 -3.56 5.01 -28.78
N LYS A 77 -4.02 5.08 -30.01
CA LYS A 77 -4.39 6.35 -30.66
C LYS A 77 -5.55 7.10 -29.98
N GLN A 78 -6.33 6.42 -29.14
CA GLN A 78 -7.52 6.93 -28.46
C GLN A 78 -7.47 6.70 -26.95
N CYS A 79 -6.30 6.77 -26.32
CA CYS A 79 -6.17 6.66 -24.87
C CYS A 79 -5.89 8.04 -24.27
N ASP A 80 -6.79 8.50 -23.39
CA ASP A 80 -6.60 9.74 -22.65
C ASP A 80 -5.66 9.51 -21.48
N ARG A 81 -4.38 9.83 -21.66
CA ARG A 81 -3.37 9.73 -20.61
C ARG A 81 -3.71 10.55 -19.38
N GLY A 82 -4.23 11.75 -19.56
CA GLY A 82 -4.62 12.64 -18.46
C GLY A 82 -5.71 12.03 -17.60
N ALA A 83 -6.70 11.38 -18.19
CA ALA A 83 -7.74 10.65 -17.47
C ALA A 83 -7.18 9.46 -16.70
N VAL A 84 -6.24 8.71 -17.29
CA VAL A 84 -5.57 7.58 -16.60
C VAL A 84 -4.74 8.08 -15.43
N ASP A 85 -3.96 9.15 -15.59
CA ASP A 85 -3.17 9.74 -14.51
C ASP A 85 -4.08 10.23 -13.36
N ALA A 86 -5.23 10.81 -13.67
CA ALA A 86 -6.23 11.21 -12.68
C ALA A 86 -6.83 10.00 -11.92
N LEU A 87 -7.06 8.87 -12.59
CA LEU A 87 -7.54 7.65 -11.94
C LEU A 87 -6.52 7.03 -10.99
N ILE A 88 -5.23 7.16 -11.29
CA ILE A 88 -4.15 6.63 -10.43
C ILE A 88 -4.07 7.38 -9.11
N THR A 89 -4.50 8.63 -9.02
CA THR A 89 -4.58 9.37 -7.76
C THR A 89 -5.65 8.82 -6.81
N LEU A 90 -6.57 7.98 -7.30
CA LEU A 90 -7.69 7.38 -6.57
C LEU A 90 -8.68 8.39 -5.97
N ASP A 91 -8.69 9.63 -6.44
CA ASP A 91 -9.60 10.67 -5.95
C ASP A 91 -11.08 10.34 -6.22
N PHE A 92 -11.35 9.56 -7.27
CA PHE A 92 -12.70 9.08 -7.58
C PHE A 92 -13.33 8.25 -6.44
N LEU A 93 -12.50 7.62 -5.58
CA LEU A 93 -12.99 6.86 -4.42
C LEU A 93 -13.60 7.78 -3.36
N LYS A 94 -13.06 8.99 -3.22
CA LYS A 94 -13.59 10.00 -2.28
C LYS A 94 -14.97 10.49 -2.70
N GLU A 95 -15.22 10.51 -3.99
CA GLU A 95 -16.49 10.93 -4.59
C GLU A 95 -17.47 9.77 -4.76
N ALA A 96 -17.10 8.56 -4.33
CA ALA A 96 -17.85 7.32 -4.54
C ALA A 96 -18.24 7.08 -6.02
N ALA A 97 -17.40 7.56 -6.94
CA ALA A 97 -17.62 7.41 -8.38
C ALA A 97 -17.16 6.03 -8.87
N ASN A 98 -17.83 5.51 -9.86
CA ASN A 98 -17.46 4.27 -10.54
C ASN A 98 -16.63 4.58 -11.78
N VAL A 99 -15.66 3.70 -12.07
CA VAL A 99 -14.85 3.78 -13.28
C VAL A 99 -15.20 2.62 -14.18
N VAL A 100 -15.48 2.92 -15.45
CA VAL A 100 -15.79 1.93 -16.46
C VAL A 100 -14.80 2.05 -17.61
N PHE A 101 -14.13 0.95 -17.95
CA PHE A 101 -13.25 0.86 -19.11
C PHE A 101 -14.01 0.21 -20.26
N VAL A 102 -14.11 0.91 -21.36
CA VAL A 102 -14.76 0.44 -22.58
C VAL A 102 -13.74 0.33 -23.71
N GLY A 103 -13.69 -0.81 -24.34
CA GLY A 103 -12.77 -1.04 -25.45
C GLY A 103 -12.91 -2.43 -26.06
N PRO A 104 -12.28 -2.67 -27.22
CA PRO A 104 -12.27 -3.99 -27.83
C PRO A 104 -11.54 -5.02 -26.96
N THR A 105 -11.89 -6.31 -27.17
CA THR A 105 -11.22 -7.43 -26.48
C THR A 105 -9.71 -7.40 -26.75
N ALA A 106 -8.90 -7.67 -25.72
CA ALA A 106 -7.44 -7.61 -25.75
C ALA A 106 -6.85 -6.21 -25.96
N SER A 107 -7.58 -5.16 -25.59
CA SER A 107 -7.11 -3.77 -25.61
C SER A 107 -6.18 -3.45 -24.42
N ALA A 108 -5.51 -2.27 -24.48
CA ALA A 108 -4.67 -1.74 -23.43
C ALA A 108 -5.41 -1.53 -22.09
N SER A 109 -6.73 -1.47 -22.07
CA SER A 109 -7.55 -1.29 -20.86
C SER A 109 -7.28 -2.38 -19.81
N ARG A 110 -7.04 -3.62 -20.23
CA ARG A 110 -6.69 -4.72 -19.31
C ARG A 110 -5.36 -4.49 -18.60
N CYS A 111 -4.39 -3.92 -19.29
CA CYS A 111 -3.08 -3.57 -18.70
C CYS A 111 -3.22 -2.42 -17.70
N LEU A 112 -3.97 -1.39 -18.03
CA LEU A 112 -4.24 -0.23 -17.17
C LEU A 112 -4.98 -0.62 -15.89
N LEU A 113 -5.98 -1.51 -15.97
CA LEU A 113 -6.70 -2.04 -14.82
C LEU A 113 -5.77 -2.76 -13.85
N ARG A 114 -4.85 -3.58 -14.35
CA ARG A 114 -3.88 -4.30 -13.50
C ARG A 114 -2.96 -3.35 -12.76
N THR A 115 -2.54 -2.26 -13.41
CA THR A 115 -1.63 -1.29 -12.79
C THR A 115 -2.30 -0.46 -11.72
N SER A 116 -3.58 -0.10 -11.89
CA SER A 116 -4.31 0.71 -10.90
C SER A 116 -4.56 -0.02 -9.57
N HIS A 117 -4.60 -1.37 -9.58
CA HIS A 117 -4.79 -2.17 -8.37
C HIS A 117 -3.59 -2.20 -7.40
N ILE A 118 -2.42 -1.76 -7.84
CA ILE A 118 -1.19 -1.90 -7.06
C ILE A 118 -1.00 -0.78 -6.03
N ARG A 119 -1.72 0.31 -6.16
CA ARG A 119 -1.56 1.50 -5.30
C ARG A 119 -2.41 1.52 -4.03
N GLN A 120 -3.20 0.49 -3.78
CA GLN A 120 -4.00 0.40 -2.54
C GLN A 120 -3.23 -0.23 -1.39
#